data_dc59da17c084e07913f243fb21df5d03
#
_entry.id   dc59da17c084e07913f243fb21df5d03
#
_cell.length_a   1.000
_cell.length_b   1.000
_cell.length_c   1.000
_cell.angle_alpha   90.00
_cell.angle_beta   90.00
_cell.angle_gamma   90.00
#
_symmetry.space_group_name_H-M   'P 1'
#
loop_
_entity.id
_entity.type
_entity.pdbx_description
1 polymer ?
#
loop_
_entity_poly.entity_id
_entity_poly.type
_entity_poly.pdbx_seq_one_letter_code
_entity_poly.pdbx_strand_id
1 'polypeptide(L)'
;MNQFLIVTHSTLAEGLVHAVHFFNSEATNVHYLNAYVEDNEFEKALRAKLDEIPDGNLVVLTDLAGGSVYQIGARLMQEKPFILVTGINFPLVLEMIYQSEDITADLAAEIVERAKAEMLCMNTLSSETSEEADEDDEL
;
A
#
# COMPACT_ATOMS: atom_id res chain seq x y z
N MET A 1 9.27 -8.51 -12.03
CA MET A 1 9.62 -7.87 -10.75
C MET A 1 8.57 -6.85 -10.39
N ASN A 2 8.11 -6.88 -9.14
CA ASN A 2 7.12 -5.90 -8.68
C ASN A 2 7.73 -4.51 -8.58
N GLN A 3 6.95 -3.52 -8.99
CA GLN A 3 7.26 -2.10 -8.77
C GLN A 3 6.11 -1.50 -8.00
N PHE A 4 6.39 -0.82 -6.90
CA PHE A 4 5.37 -0.28 -6.02
C PHE A 4 5.38 1.24 -6.08
N LEU A 5 4.19 1.83 -6.23
CA LEU A 5 4.03 3.27 -6.13
C LEU A 5 3.01 3.56 -5.04
N ILE A 6 3.44 4.23 -3.99
CA ILE A 6 2.55 4.65 -2.90
C ILE A 6 2.15 6.09 -3.14
N VAL A 7 0.86 6.32 -3.31
CA VAL A 7 0.31 7.64 -3.63
C VAL A 7 -0.69 8.01 -2.56
N THR A 8 -0.36 9.01 -1.76
CA THR A 8 -1.22 9.41 -0.64
C THR A 8 -1.35 10.92 -0.59
N HIS A 9 -2.27 11.36 0.23
CA HIS A 9 -2.40 12.78 0.52
C HIS A 9 -1.22 13.25 1.38
N SER A 10 -0.82 14.50 1.18
CA SER A 10 0.26 15.14 1.92
C SER A 10 1.53 14.31 1.86
N THR A 11 2.23 14.16 2.97
CA THR A 11 3.53 13.48 3.01
C THR A 11 3.47 12.05 3.54
N LEU A 12 2.28 11.48 3.61
CA LEU A 12 2.13 10.13 4.16
C LEU A 12 2.90 9.09 3.32
N ALA A 13 2.81 9.20 1.99
CA ALA A 13 3.51 8.26 1.11
C ALA A 13 5.02 8.27 1.36
N GLU A 14 5.59 9.46 1.46
CA GLU A 14 7.01 9.61 1.74
C GLU A 14 7.38 8.96 3.07
N GLY A 15 6.57 9.19 4.11
CA GLY A 15 6.80 8.58 5.42
C GLY A 15 6.70 7.06 5.39
N LEU A 16 5.76 6.54 4.61
CA LEU A 16 5.61 5.09 4.46
C LEU A 16 6.85 4.47 3.81
N VAL A 17 7.40 5.13 2.78
CA VAL A 17 8.61 4.62 2.13
C VAL A 17 9.79 4.69 3.09
N HIS A 18 9.92 5.76 3.87
CA HIS A 18 10.95 5.85 4.90
C HIS A 18 10.82 4.71 5.91
N ALA A 19 9.60 4.40 6.33
CA ALA A 19 9.35 3.31 7.26
C ALA A 19 9.69 1.95 6.64
N VAL A 20 9.37 1.77 5.35
CA VAL A 20 9.75 0.55 4.63
C VAL A 20 11.27 0.35 4.68
N HIS A 21 12.02 1.42 4.41
CA HIS A 21 13.47 1.32 4.40
C HIS A 21 14.06 1.04 5.78
N PHE A 22 13.35 1.36 6.83
CA PHE A 22 13.75 0.98 8.18
C PHE A 22 13.75 -0.55 8.32
N PHE A 23 12.76 -1.22 7.74
CA PHE A 23 12.65 -2.69 7.79
C PHE A 23 13.41 -3.39 6.67
N ASN A 24 13.54 -2.75 5.52
CA ASN A 24 14.20 -3.32 4.35
C ASN A 24 14.96 -2.21 3.62
N SER A 25 16.17 -1.94 4.07
CA SER A 25 16.98 -0.83 3.55
C SER A 25 17.38 -1.02 2.10
N GLU A 26 17.28 -2.23 1.57
CA GLU A 26 17.68 -2.53 0.21
C GLU A 26 16.54 -2.51 -0.80
N ALA A 27 15.33 -2.20 -0.35
CA ALA A 27 14.19 -2.13 -1.27
C ALA A 27 14.36 -0.95 -2.22
N THR A 28 14.59 -1.26 -3.50
CA THR A 28 14.80 -0.24 -4.54
C THR A 28 13.60 -0.09 -5.46
N ASN A 29 12.59 -0.92 -5.27
CA ASN A 29 11.40 -0.95 -6.14
C ASN A 29 10.19 -0.29 -5.51
N VAL A 30 10.41 0.59 -4.52
CA VAL A 30 9.34 1.28 -3.81
C VAL A 30 9.47 2.77 -4.07
N HIS A 31 8.42 3.34 -4.65
CA HIS A 31 8.38 4.73 -5.06
C HIS A 31 7.22 5.43 -4.35
N TYR A 32 7.26 6.74 -4.26
CA TYR A 32 6.16 7.47 -3.65
C TYR A 32 5.81 8.72 -4.44
N LEU A 33 4.58 9.16 -4.26
CA LEU A 33 4.10 10.44 -4.76
C LEU A 33 3.23 11.07 -3.68
N ASN A 34 3.66 12.23 -3.19
CA ASN A 34 2.88 13.02 -2.25
C ASN A 34 1.85 13.83 -3.05
N ALA A 35 0.57 13.53 -2.85
CA ALA A 35 -0.47 14.22 -3.58
C ALA A 35 -0.97 15.42 -2.78
N TYR A 36 -0.62 16.59 -3.22
CA TYR A 36 -1.22 17.83 -2.73
C TYR A 36 -2.36 18.10 -3.70
N VAL A 37 -3.53 17.61 -3.35
CA VAL A 37 -4.63 17.51 -4.31
C VAL A 37 -5.11 18.89 -4.73
N GLU A 38 -4.56 19.37 -5.81
CA GLU A 38 -5.09 20.54 -6.47
C GLU A 38 -5.29 20.20 -7.93
N ASP A 39 -6.45 19.62 -8.22
CA ASP A 39 -6.94 19.54 -9.58
C ASP A 39 -6.10 18.76 -10.56
N ASN A 40 -5.87 19.45 -11.68
CA ASN A 40 -5.20 18.92 -12.86
C ASN A 40 -3.72 18.64 -12.63
N GLU A 41 -3.14 19.30 -11.64
CA GLU A 41 -1.72 19.12 -11.33
C GLU A 41 -1.42 17.72 -10.81
N PHE A 42 -2.36 17.13 -10.07
CA PHE A 42 -2.14 15.79 -9.53
C PHE A 42 -2.07 14.73 -10.63
N GLU A 43 -3.01 14.75 -11.57
CA GLU A 43 -2.98 13.76 -12.65
C GLU A 43 -1.70 13.86 -13.45
N LYS A 44 -1.27 15.08 -13.75
CA LYS A 44 -0.05 15.31 -14.49
C LYS A 44 1.15 14.76 -13.72
N ALA A 45 1.21 15.01 -12.40
CA ALA A 45 2.28 14.51 -11.56
C ALA A 45 2.27 12.98 -11.50
N LEU A 46 1.09 12.38 -11.42
CA LEU A 46 0.97 10.93 -11.38
C LEU A 46 1.44 10.30 -12.68
N ARG A 47 1.04 10.85 -13.83
CA ARG A 47 1.49 10.34 -15.12
C ARG A 47 3.00 10.44 -15.27
N ALA A 48 3.58 11.57 -14.85
CA ALA A 48 5.03 11.74 -14.91
C ALA A 48 5.74 10.73 -14.00
N LYS A 49 5.20 10.49 -12.81
CA LYS A 49 5.78 9.53 -11.87
C LYS A 49 5.72 8.12 -12.43
N LEU A 50 4.59 7.75 -13.03
CA LEU A 50 4.46 6.43 -13.64
C LEU A 50 5.48 6.21 -14.76
N ASP A 51 5.78 7.26 -15.50
CA ASP A 51 6.78 7.17 -16.59
C ASP A 51 8.20 7.00 -16.05
N GLU A 52 8.47 7.43 -14.84
CA GLU A 52 9.79 7.29 -14.22
C GLU A 52 10.04 5.89 -13.67
N ILE A 53 8.98 5.15 -13.38
CA ILE A 53 9.12 3.84 -12.74
C ILE A 53 9.57 2.81 -13.76
N PRO A 54 10.62 2.03 -13.44
CA PRO A 54 11.08 0.99 -14.36
C PRO A 54 9.99 -0.02 -14.70
N ASP A 55 10.13 -0.65 -15.85
CA ASP A 55 9.18 -1.69 -16.26
C ASP A 55 9.10 -2.81 -15.24
N GLY A 56 7.91 -3.34 -15.07
CA GLY A 56 7.66 -4.40 -14.12
C GLY A 56 6.18 -4.56 -13.86
N ASN A 57 5.87 -5.37 -12.86
CA ASN A 57 4.50 -5.57 -12.42
C ASN A 57 4.13 -4.42 -11.48
N LEU A 58 3.39 -3.44 -11.97
CA LEU A 58 3.10 -2.22 -11.21
C LEU A 58 1.97 -2.44 -10.21
N VAL A 59 2.23 -2.07 -8.97
CA VAL A 59 1.24 -2.11 -7.88
C VAL A 59 1.16 -0.70 -7.30
N VAL A 60 -0.03 -0.10 -7.35
CA VAL A 60 -0.27 1.25 -6.83
C VAL A 60 -1.07 1.15 -5.55
N LEU A 61 -0.58 1.80 -4.50
CA LEU A 61 -1.17 1.75 -3.17
C LEU A 61 -1.59 3.15 -2.76
N THR A 62 -2.86 3.32 -2.38
CA THR A 62 -3.38 4.64 -1.99
C THR A 62 -3.99 4.60 -0.59
N ASP A 63 -4.08 5.78 0.02
CA ASP A 63 -4.53 5.88 1.41
C ASP A 63 -6.05 5.85 1.59
N LEU A 64 -6.79 6.51 0.70
CA LEU A 64 -8.24 6.63 0.85
C LEU A 64 -9.00 6.19 -0.38
N ALA A 65 -10.10 5.46 -0.18
CA ALA A 65 -11.04 5.16 -1.24
C ALA A 65 -11.92 6.38 -1.48
N GLY A 66 -12.27 6.62 -2.74
CA GLY A 66 -13.27 7.63 -3.08
C GLY A 66 -12.79 9.06 -3.14
N GLY A 67 -11.52 9.34 -3.03
CA GLY A 67 -11.01 10.70 -3.22
C GLY A 67 -10.48 10.92 -4.63
N SER A 68 -9.94 12.10 -4.89
CA SER A 68 -9.35 12.42 -6.19
C SER A 68 -8.24 11.45 -6.58
N VAL A 69 -7.42 11.05 -5.60
CA VAL A 69 -6.33 10.10 -5.84
C VAL A 69 -6.90 8.77 -6.33
N TYR A 70 -7.93 8.27 -5.63
CA TYR A 70 -8.56 7.02 -6.01
C TYR A 70 -9.21 7.09 -7.40
N GLN A 71 -9.98 8.16 -7.65
CA GLN A 71 -10.71 8.27 -8.91
C GLN A 71 -9.77 8.35 -10.11
N ILE A 72 -8.71 9.12 -10.00
CA ILE A 72 -7.74 9.24 -11.07
C ILE A 72 -6.98 7.93 -11.25
N GLY A 73 -6.61 7.27 -10.16
CA GLY A 73 -5.95 5.97 -10.23
C GLY A 73 -6.82 4.92 -10.92
N ALA A 74 -8.10 4.86 -10.55
CA ALA A 74 -9.02 3.91 -11.15
C ALA A 74 -9.19 4.16 -12.65
N ARG A 75 -9.21 5.43 -13.06
CA ARG A 75 -9.30 5.76 -14.48
C ARG A 75 -8.04 5.38 -15.24
N LEU A 76 -6.87 5.66 -14.67
CA LEU A 76 -5.61 5.34 -15.32
C LEU A 76 -5.39 3.83 -15.42
N MET A 77 -5.94 3.07 -14.48
CA MET A 77 -5.86 1.61 -14.52
C MET A 77 -6.48 1.04 -15.79
N GLN A 78 -7.45 1.74 -16.38
CA GLN A 78 -8.06 1.31 -17.63
C GLN A 78 -7.19 1.59 -18.84
N GLU A 79 -6.30 2.56 -18.73
CA GLU A 79 -5.37 2.90 -19.81
C GLU A 79 -4.10 2.07 -19.75
N LYS A 80 -3.64 1.74 -18.55
CA LYS A 80 -2.40 1.02 -18.33
C LYS A 80 -2.64 0.02 -17.21
N PRO A 81 -2.45 -1.29 -17.45
CA PRO A 81 -2.76 -2.28 -16.43
C PRO A 81 -1.83 -2.19 -15.24
N PHE A 82 -2.40 -2.11 -14.05
CA PHE A 82 -1.66 -2.23 -12.80
C PHE A 82 -2.63 -2.67 -11.70
N ILE A 83 -2.06 -3.17 -10.61
CA ILE A 83 -2.85 -3.51 -9.43
C ILE A 83 -3.07 -2.22 -8.63
N LEU A 84 -4.30 -1.96 -8.20
CA LEU A 84 -4.63 -0.78 -7.41
C LEU A 84 -5.27 -1.21 -6.11
N VAL A 85 -4.65 -0.84 -4.99
CA VAL A 85 -5.17 -1.13 -3.65
C VAL A 85 -5.33 0.18 -2.91
N THR A 86 -6.46 0.36 -2.25
CA THR A 86 -6.78 1.60 -1.54
C THR A 86 -7.09 1.30 -0.07
N GLY A 87 -7.04 2.33 0.76
CA GLY A 87 -7.31 2.17 2.20
C GLY A 87 -6.20 1.41 2.91
N ILE A 88 -4.96 1.60 2.48
CA ILE A 88 -3.83 0.79 2.95
C ILE A 88 -3.50 1.02 4.41
N ASN A 89 -2.88 0.01 5.03
CA ASN A 89 -2.22 0.14 6.32
C ASN A 89 -0.77 -0.32 6.16
N PHE A 90 0.05 -0.10 7.19
CA PHE A 90 1.46 -0.43 7.08
C PHE A 90 1.73 -1.93 6.98
N PRO A 91 1.01 -2.81 7.70
CA PRO A 91 1.19 -4.25 7.50
C PRO A 91 0.99 -4.68 6.05
N LEU A 92 0.02 -4.10 5.35
CA LEU A 92 -0.19 -4.39 3.94
C LEU A 92 1.02 -3.99 3.11
N VAL A 93 1.53 -2.78 3.34
CA VAL A 93 2.68 -2.27 2.58
C VAL A 93 3.87 -3.22 2.76
N LEU A 94 4.16 -3.61 3.99
CA LEU A 94 5.27 -4.51 4.27
C LEU A 94 5.09 -5.86 3.60
N GLU A 95 3.90 -6.45 3.71
CA GLU A 95 3.67 -7.76 3.12
C GLU A 95 3.79 -7.71 1.60
N MET A 96 3.27 -6.65 0.97
CA MET A 96 3.40 -6.47 -0.48
C MET A 96 4.86 -6.43 -0.92
N ILE A 97 5.66 -5.66 -0.22
CA ILE A 97 7.05 -5.43 -0.60
C ILE A 97 7.90 -6.68 -0.47
N TYR A 98 7.55 -7.57 0.44
CA TYR A 98 8.29 -8.81 0.63
C TYR A 98 7.89 -9.92 -0.35
N GLN A 99 6.93 -9.66 -1.25
CA GLN A 99 6.57 -10.66 -2.26
C GLN A 99 7.68 -10.77 -3.30
N SER A 100 8.14 -11.99 -3.55
CA SER A 100 9.17 -12.24 -4.55
C SER A 100 8.59 -12.49 -5.93
N GLU A 101 7.35 -12.95 -6.00
CA GLU A 101 6.67 -13.21 -7.26
C GLU A 101 5.77 -12.05 -7.65
N ASP A 102 5.44 -11.96 -8.93
CA ASP A 102 4.54 -10.89 -9.39
C ASP A 102 3.20 -10.98 -8.68
N ILE A 103 2.78 -9.85 -8.13
CA ILE A 103 1.50 -9.75 -7.42
C ILE A 103 0.37 -9.71 -8.44
N THR A 104 -0.49 -10.73 -8.39
CA THR A 104 -1.70 -10.78 -9.18
C THR A 104 -2.85 -10.14 -8.41
N ALA A 105 -3.98 -9.92 -9.08
CA ALA A 105 -5.17 -9.41 -8.41
C ALA A 105 -5.62 -10.33 -7.28
N ASP A 106 -5.56 -11.64 -7.50
CA ASP A 106 -5.96 -12.61 -6.48
C ASP A 106 -5.04 -12.57 -5.28
N LEU A 107 -3.73 -12.51 -5.50
CA LEU A 107 -2.77 -12.41 -4.40
C LEU A 107 -2.95 -11.09 -3.65
N ALA A 108 -3.16 -10.00 -4.37
CA ALA A 108 -3.40 -8.71 -3.74
C ALA A 108 -4.63 -8.77 -2.83
N ALA A 109 -5.70 -9.40 -3.29
CA ALA A 109 -6.91 -9.54 -2.47
C ALA A 109 -6.65 -10.36 -1.20
N GLU A 110 -5.84 -11.42 -1.30
CA GLU A 110 -5.47 -12.21 -0.14
C GLU A 110 -4.66 -11.40 0.87
N ILE A 111 -3.71 -10.62 0.37
CA ILE A 111 -2.88 -9.76 1.24
C ILE A 111 -3.77 -8.72 1.92
N VAL A 112 -4.72 -8.14 1.19
CA VAL A 112 -5.66 -7.18 1.77
C VAL A 112 -6.43 -7.80 2.95
N GLU A 113 -6.92 -9.03 2.78
CA GLU A 113 -7.67 -9.68 3.87
C GLU A 113 -6.80 -9.91 5.10
N ARG A 114 -5.56 -10.33 4.90
CA ARG A 114 -4.63 -10.51 6.03
C ARG A 114 -4.32 -9.19 6.71
N ALA A 115 -4.09 -8.14 5.92
CA ALA A 115 -3.75 -6.83 6.47
C ALA A 115 -4.91 -6.21 7.25
N LYS A 116 -6.14 -6.43 6.80
CA LYS A 116 -7.32 -5.95 7.52
C LYS A 116 -7.39 -6.53 8.92
N ALA A 117 -6.96 -7.76 9.09
CA ALA A 117 -6.99 -8.45 10.38
C ALA A 117 -5.93 -7.93 11.36
N GLU A 118 -4.97 -7.15 10.87
CA GLU A 118 -3.93 -6.57 11.73
C GLU A 118 -4.41 -5.34 12.49
N MET A 119 -5.55 -4.80 12.12
CA MET A 119 -6.09 -3.63 12.79
C MET A 119 -6.95 -4.09 13.97
N LEU A 120 -6.41 -3.93 15.17
CA LEU A 120 -6.99 -4.52 16.38
C LEU A 120 -7.29 -3.45 17.42
N CYS A 121 -8.43 -3.58 18.09
CA CYS A 121 -8.68 -2.81 19.30
C CYS A 121 -8.28 -3.70 20.49
N MET A 122 -7.14 -3.39 21.09
CA MET A 122 -6.59 -4.24 22.15
C MET A 122 -7.49 -4.34 23.37
N ASN A 123 -8.30 -3.31 23.62
CA ASN A 123 -9.20 -3.30 24.76
C ASN A 123 -10.25 -4.42 24.68
N THR A 124 -10.83 -4.62 23.49
CA THR A 124 -11.82 -5.66 23.27
C THR A 124 -11.17 -7.02 23.04
N LEU A 125 -10.06 -7.04 22.35
CA LEU A 125 -9.35 -8.27 22.08
C LEU A 125 -8.91 -8.98 23.35
N SER A 126 -8.38 -8.25 24.32
CA SER A 126 -7.86 -8.84 25.55
C SER A 126 -8.95 -9.51 26.39
N SER A 127 -10.20 -9.03 26.33
CA SER A 127 -11.31 -9.65 27.06
C SER A 127 -11.85 -10.89 26.34
N GLU A 128 -11.72 -10.95 25.03
CA GLU A 128 -12.22 -12.07 24.25
C GLU A 128 -11.25 -13.24 24.19
N THR A 129 -9.97 -12.95 24.24
CA THR A 129 -8.92 -13.95 24.03
C THR A 129 -8.09 -14.24 25.27
N SER A 130 -8.57 -13.85 26.46
CA SER A 130 -7.79 -13.99 27.68
C SER A 130 -7.35 -15.43 27.94
N GLU A 131 -8.19 -16.41 27.64
CA GLU A 131 -7.85 -17.82 27.85
C GLU A 131 -6.84 -18.30 26.82
N GLU A 132 -6.98 -17.84 25.58
CA GLU A 132 -6.04 -18.18 24.50
C GLU A 132 -4.71 -17.50 24.72
N ALA A 133 -4.74 -16.28 25.26
CA ALA A 133 -3.53 -15.53 25.55
C ALA A 133 -2.63 -16.24 26.56
N ASP A 134 -3.22 -16.98 27.49
CA ASP A 134 -2.44 -17.74 28.47
C ASP A 134 -1.60 -18.84 27.83
N GLU A 135 -2.02 -19.34 26.68
CA GLU A 135 -1.29 -20.36 25.96
C GLU A 135 -0.18 -19.77 25.09
N ASP A 136 -0.37 -18.53 24.64
CA ASP A 136 0.54 -17.87 23.73
C ASP A 136 1.32 -16.73 24.38
N ASP A 137 1.36 -16.68 25.68
CA ASP A 137 1.91 -15.55 26.40
C ASP A 137 3.43 -15.45 26.34
N GLU A 138 4.09 -16.39 25.70
CA GLU A 138 5.53 -16.30 25.43
C GLU A 138 5.88 -15.16 24.51
N LEU A 139 4.90 -14.60 23.92
CA LEU A 139 5.12 -13.39 23.11
C LEU A 139 5.49 -12.24 24.02
#